data_152d51ef76cb50d80e62ddc4111b161c
#
_entry.id   152d51ef76cb50d80e62ddc4111b161c
#
_cell.length_a   1.000
_cell.length_b   1.000
_cell.length_c   1.000
_cell.angle_alpha   90.00
_cell.angle_beta   90.00
_cell.angle_gamma   90.00
#
_symmetry.space_group_name_H-M   'P 1'
#
loop_
_entity.id
_entity.type
_entity.pdbx_description
1 polymer ?
#
loop_
_entity_poly.entity_id
_entity_poly.type
_entity_poly.pdbx_seq_one_letter_code
_entity_poly.pdbx_strand_id
1 'polypeptide(L)'
;MKNKKIGFTLIELLAVIIVLAIIALIATPIIFNVIENAKIKSLENSCYGVIDAVRTNYSENLLNSTRECRDENDKNCGGKIETNGDVKELTVAGEQPSGGSWVIVNDPKAENGRGIQITDVTFDSMKGYFCSNDLTTGKVKCEKDDSNPTLEPIQATVEVGKGTDKSIEEYFTFAKTGRGASTLSCKEGNTQITNVSALALGDHVVKCIATKTSNGKTSAEKQVTIKVVEKPLVLKDAILGASNSKVLANGANQTWTTSWQSSDASGLYAQTVGSNKTYYFRGNPTNNYIKFAGKDYRILRVNEDGTIRIMLTSSIGNKAFNSTYNTYDKMYYTNSEIKTVVDNWFTTNITGDNASKVVSGNYFCEAARVAYNGTNYKLNTGSTKLTAKESYTPTFECTTDGNGKGVVTSKVGLVTYDETIYAGGWYYVRGRSYPYYLNSGSSYWTMSPAGFSNMYNSANANAWYANSDGTTNYDYVSATRGVRPVLNLSADTLVSGSGTSANPYVVK
;
A
#
# COMPACT_ATOMS: atom_id res chain seq x y z
N MET A 1 74.23 18.80 -70.18
CA MET A 1 72.75 18.87 -70.42
C MET A 1 72.00 19.00 -69.11
N LYS A 2 71.37 20.19 -68.79
CA LYS A 2 70.59 20.40 -67.61
C LYS A 2 69.15 19.85 -67.86
N ASN A 3 68.76 18.78 -67.18
CA ASN A 3 67.41 18.31 -67.23
C ASN A 3 66.51 19.36 -66.56
N LYS A 4 65.70 20.05 -67.34
CA LYS A 4 64.57 20.87 -66.83
C LYS A 4 63.56 19.91 -66.22
N LYS A 5 63.39 19.95 -64.87
CA LYS A 5 62.25 19.37 -64.20
C LYS A 5 61.03 20.21 -64.58
N ILE A 6 60.17 19.64 -65.39
CA ILE A 6 58.87 20.24 -65.70
C ILE A 6 58.02 20.00 -64.44
N GLY A 7 57.75 21.06 -63.66
CA GLY A 7 56.83 21.02 -62.54
C GLY A 7 55.38 21.18 -63.02
N PHE A 8 54.46 20.50 -62.41
CA PHE A 8 53.03 20.68 -62.68
C PHE A 8 52.59 22.13 -62.41
N THR A 9 51.77 22.68 -63.29
CA THR A 9 51.18 23.98 -63.09
C THR A 9 50.03 23.87 -62.04
N LEU A 10 49.76 24.95 -61.35
CA LEU A 10 48.65 25.01 -60.33
C LEU A 10 47.29 24.62 -60.95
N ILE A 11 47.13 24.95 -62.26
CA ILE A 11 45.88 24.68 -63.00
C ILE A 11 45.74 23.18 -63.32
N GLU A 12 46.84 22.51 -63.67
CA GLU A 12 46.85 21.06 -63.94
C GLU A 12 46.59 20.28 -62.64
N LEU A 13 47.15 20.70 -61.51
CA LEU A 13 46.88 20.12 -60.22
C LEU A 13 45.38 20.32 -59.77
N LEU A 14 44.83 21.52 -59.98
CA LEU A 14 43.48 21.84 -59.74
C LEU A 14 42.47 20.99 -60.54
N ALA A 15 42.77 20.85 -61.85
CA ALA A 15 42.00 20.03 -62.78
C ALA A 15 41.93 18.55 -62.31
N VAL A 16 43.08 17.99 -61.90
CA VAL A 16 43.19 16.60 -61.42
C VAL A 16 42.36 16.44 -60.13
N ILE A 17 42.44 17.38 -59.19
CA ILE A 17 41.66 17.32 -57.93
C ILE A 17 40.15 17.38 -58.22
N ILE A 18 39.71 18.21 -59.15
CA ILE A 18 38.29 18.30 -59.53
C ILE A 18 37.82 16.98 -60.17
N VAL A 19 38.56 16.40 -61.05
CA VAL A 19 38.26 15.10 -61.71
C VAL A 19 38.20 13.99 -60.68
N LEU A 20 39.20 13.92 -59.76
CA LEU A 20 39.20 12.94 -58.67
C LEU A 20 38.02 13.12 -57.72
N ALA A 21 37.63 14.37 -57.41
CA ALA A 21 36.48 14.66 -56.60
C ALA A 21 35.17 14.19 -57.25
N ILE A 22 35.00 14.39 -58.55
CA ILE A 22 33.83 13.94 -59.33
C ILE A 22 33.76 12.39 -59.32
N ILE A 23 34.90 11.75 -59.63
CA ILE A 23 35.01 10.28 -59.61
C ILE A 23 34.66 9.73 -58.21
N ALA A 24 35.18 10.31 -57.11
CA ALA A 24 34.91 9.91 -55.77
C ALA A 24 33.43 10.09 -55.43
N LEU A 25 32.80 11.20 -55.86
CA LEU A 25 31.37 11.47 -55.61
C LEU A 25 30.45 10.41 -56.25
N ILE A 26 30.81 9.92 -57.44
CA ILE A 26 30.00 8.93 -58.17
C ILE A 26 30.36 7.50 -57.73
N ALA A 27 31.64 7.19 -57.57
CA ALA A 27 32.11 5.84 -57.26
C ALA A 27 31.82 5.43 -55.80
N THR A 28 31.87 6.36 -54.85
CA THR A 28 31.67 6.07 -53.42
C THR A 28 30.30 5.41 -53.11
N PRO A 29 29.14 5.94 -53.54
CA PRO A 29 27.87 5.31 -53.31
C PRO A 29 27.73 3.92 -53.94
N ILE A 30 28.31 3.73 -55.14
CA ILE A 30 28.27 2.44 -55.85
C ILE A 30 29.08 1.39 -55.09
N ILE A 31 30.27 1.76 -54.62
CA ILE A 31 31.16 0.86 -53.86
C ILE A 31 30.48 0.48 -52.52
N PHE A 32 29.90 1.44 -51.81
CA PHE A 32 29.21 1.15 -50.58
C PHE A 32 28.04 0.19 -50.80
N ASN A 33 27.21 0.37 -51.85
CA ASN A 33 26.11 -0.53 -52.17
C ASN A 33 26.59 -1.96 -52.49
N VAL A 34 27.71 -2.09 -53.23
CA VAL A 34 28.30 -3.41 -53.52
C VAL A 34 28.82 -4.10 -52.27
N ILE A 35 29.47 -3.34 -51.36
CA ILE A 35 29.93 -3.87 -50.06
C ILE A 35 28.80 -4.28 -49.20
N GLU A 36 27.73 -3.45 -49.11
CA GLU A 36 26.52 -3.75 -48.31
C GLU A 36 25.82 -5.01 -48.84
N ASN A 37 25.62 -5.12 -50.15
CA ASN A 37 25.04 -6.31 -50.78
C ASN A 37 25.88 -7.57 -50.54
N ALA A 38 27.21 -7.47 -50.60
CA ALA A 38 28.09 -8.58 -50.29
C ALA A 38 28.00 -9.03 -48.83
N LYS A 39 27.86 -8.07 -47.88
CA LYS A 39 27.66 -8.34 -46.46
C LYS A 39 26.29 -8.98 -46.20
N ILE A 40 25.22 -8.49 -46.85
CA ILE A 40 23.88 -9.10 -46.74
C ILE A 40 23.90 -10.57 -47.21
N LYS A 41 24.56 -10.86 -48.35
CA LYS A 41 24.72 -12.26 -48.80
C LYS A 41 25.52 -13.12 -47.83
N SER A 42 26.54 -12.52 -47.20
CA SER A 42 27.28 -13.23 -46.14
C SER A 42 26.41 -13.58 -44.95
N LEU A 43 25.52 -12.64 -44.50
CA LEU A 43 24.55 -12.90 -43.41
C LEU A 43 23.55 -13.97 -43.82
N GLU A 44 23.01 -13.93 -45.04
CA GLU A 44 22.11 -14.95 -45.56
C GLU A 44 22.78 -16.34 -45.51
N ASN A 45 24.04 -16.44 -45.87
CA ASN A 45 24.82 -17.68 -45.75
C ASN A 45 25.02 -18.11 -44.28
N SER A 46 25.33 -17.17 -43.37
CA SER A 46 25.40 -17.49 -41.94
C SER A 46 24.10 -18.03 -41.39
N CYS A 47 22.95 -17.54 -41.85
CA CYS A 47 21.64 -18.04 -41.47
C CYS A 47 21.35 -19.46 -41.98
N TYR A 48 21.87 -19.88 -43.09
CA TYR A 48 21.82 -21.29 -43.51
C TYR A 48 22.60 -22.17 -42.50
N GLY A 49 23.72 -21.66 -41.96
CA GLY A 49 24.44 -22.31 -40.86
C GLY A 49 23.61 -22.46 -39.58
N VAL A 50 22.78 -21.46 -39.29
CA VAL A 50 21.82 -21.55 -38.18
C VAL A 50 20.77 -22.62 -38.41
N ILE A 51 20.20 -22.70 -39.62
CA ILE A 51 19.24 -23.76 -40.00
C ILE A 51 19.89 -25.14 -39.86
N ASP A 52 21.13 -25.31 -40.27
CA ASP A 52 21.86 -26.58 -40.14
C ASP A 52 22.12 -26.92 -38.65
N ALA A 53 22.48 -25.92 -37.83
CA ALA A 53 22.63 -26.12 -36.39
C ALA A 53 21.31 -26.54 -35.71
N VAL A 54 20.15 -25.94 -36.09
CA VAL A 54 18.85 -26.39 -35.61
C VAL A 54 18.58 -27.84 -36.02
N ARG A 55 18.88 -28.19 -37.26
CA ARG A 55 18.72 -29.57 -37.77
C ARG A 55 19.54 -30.58 -36.96
N THR A 56 20.79 -30.23 -36.70
CA THR A 56 21.71 -31.07 -35.91
C THR A 56 21.21 -31.22 -34.47
N ASN A 57 20.88 -30.09 -33.79
CA ASN A 57 20.38 -30.08 -32.43
C ASN A 57 19.06 -30.92 -32.31
N TYR A 58 18.12 -30.71 -33.24
CA TYR A 58 16.87 -31.49 -33.27
C TYR A 58 17.12 -32.97 -33.46
N SER A 59 18.04 -33.35 -34.34
CA SER A 59 18.40 -34.76 -34.60
C SER A 59 19.07 -35.40 -33.38
N GLU A 60 19.99 -34.69 -32.71
CA GLU A 60 20.63 -35.12 -31.47
C GLU A 60 19.60 -35.31 -30.35
N ASN A 61 18.69 -34.35 -30.18
CA ASN A 61 17.61 -34.44 -29.18
C ASN A 61 16.68 -35.63 -29.48
N LEU A 62 16.38 -35.91 -30.75
CA LEU A 62 15.57 -37.05 -31.14
C LEU A 62 16.26 -38.38 -30.81
N LEU A 63 17.56 -38.51 -31.10
CA LEU A 63 18.37 -39.68 -30.76
C LEU A 63 18.46 -39.85 -29.22
N ASN A 64 18.70 -38.78 -28.49
CA ASN A 64 18.84 -38.84 -27.03
C ASN A 64 17.50 -39.11 -26.31
N SER A 65 16.37 -38.66 -26.88
CA SER A 65 15.03 -38.90 -26.31
C SER A 65 14.60 -40.37 -26.39
N THR A 66 15.12 -41.12 -27.34
CA THR A 66 14.84 -42.56 -27.53
C THR A 66 15.83 -43.48 -26.78
N ARG A 67 16.92 -42.94 -26.24
CA ARG A 67 17.92 -43.67 -25.52
C ARG A 67 17.53 -43.86 -24.04
N GLU A 68 17.60 -45.08 -23.50
CA GLU A 68 17.43 -45.33 -22.09
C GLU A 68 18.58 -44.73 -21.29
N CYS A 69 18.25 -44.11 -20.16
CA CYS A 69 19.24 -43.53 -19.24
C CYS A 69 20.05 -44.63 -18.54
N ARG A 70 21.37 -44.50 -18.52
CA ARG A 70 22.26 -45.45 -17.83
C ARG A 70 22.22 -45.26 -16.32
N ASP A 71 22.06 -44.07 -15.85
CA ASP A 71 21.92 -43.67 -14.44
C ASP A 71 21.29 -42.30 -14.34
N GLU A 72 21.03 -41.82 -13.12
CA GLU A 72 20.40 -40.51 -12.83
C GLU A 72 21.24 -39.31 -13.22
N ASN A 73 22.51 -39.45 -13.53
CA ASN A 73 23.44 -38.42 -13.97
C ASN A 73 23.64 -38.37 -15.48
N ASP A 74 23.05 -39.31 -16.22
CA ASP A 74 23.13 -39.34 -17.69
C ASP A 74 22.21 -38.28 -18.33
N LYS A 75 22.77 -37.08 -18.54
CA LYS A 75 22.06 -35.93 -19.11
C LYS A 75 21.68 -36.07 -20.60
N ASN A 76 22.18 -37.12 -21.25
CA ASN A 76 21.99 -37.35 -22.70
C ASN A 76 20.95 -38.43 -22.99
N CYS A 77 19.95 -38.60 -22.16
CA CYS A 77 18.89 -39.59 -22.34
C CYS A 77 17.55 -39.10 -21.83
N GLY A 78 16.44 -39.63 -22.34
CA GLY A 78 15.08 -39.36 -21.89
C GLY A 78 14.65 -37.87 -22.00
N GLY A 79 15.39 -37.06 -22.73
CA GLY A 79 15.19 -35.61 -22.88
C GLY A 79 13.91 -35.26 -23.60
N LYS A 80 13.31 -34.10 -23.27
CA LYS A 80 12.21 -33.52 -24.04
C LYS A 80 12.74 -33.06 -25.40
N ILE A 81 12.08 -33.47 -26.46
CA ILE A 81 12.39 -32.98 -27.81
C ILE A 81 12.01 -31.51 -27.89
N GLU A 82 12.98 -30.62 -28.02
CA GLU A 82 12.74 -29.19 -28.24
C GLU A 82 12.32 -28.96 -29.68
N THR A 83 11.21 -28.28 -29.86
CA THR A 83 10.65 -27.92 -31.18
C THR A 83 10.70 -26.42 -31.45
N ASN A 84 11.21 -25.62 -30.55
CA ASN A 84 11.45 -24.19 -30.68
C ASN A 84 12.51 -23.73 -29.67
N GLY A 85 13.18 -22.62 -29.92
CA GLY A 85 14.17 -22.05 -29.01
C GLY A 85 14.76 -20.75 -29.51
N ASP A 86 15.69 -20.18 -28.71
CA ASP A 86 16.53 -19.04 -29.09
C ASP A 86 17.71 -19.55 -29.92
N VAL A 87 18.03 -18.86 -31.02
CA VAL A 87 19.19 -19.21 -31.87
C VAL A 87 20.53 -19.03 -31.17
N LYS A 88 20.59 -18.23 -30.08
CA LYS A 88 21.81 -18.03 -29.27
C LYS A 88 22.27 -19.30 -28.57
N GLU A 89 21.34 -20.19 -28.28
CA GLU A 89 21.61 -21.44 -27.55
C GLU A 89 22.17 -22.53 -28.47
N LEU A 90 22.20 -22.28 -29.77
CA LEU A 90 22.74 -23.20 -30.80
C LEU A 90 24.24 -23.04 -30.96
N THR A 91 24.93 -24.14 -31.21
CA THR A 91 26.33 -24.12 -31.67
C THR A 91 26.32 -24.02 -33.18
N VAL A 92 26.66 -22.85 -33.71
CA VAL A 92 26.66 -22.57 -35.16
C VAL A 92 28.09 -22.58 -35.71
N ALA A 93 28.28 -23.19 -36.85
CA ALA A 93 29.56 -23.10 -37.60
C ALA A 93 29.70 -21.69 -38.21
N GLY A 94 30.65 -20.88 -37.74
CA GLY A 94 30.86 -19.52 -38.19
C GLY A 94 30.52 -18.45 -37.17
N GLU A 95 29.94 -17.32 -37.60
CA GLU A 95 29.53 -16.25 -36.70
C GLU A 95 28.31 -16.69 -35.87
N GLN A 96 28.39 -16.54 -34.53
CA GLN A 96 27.31 -16.86 -33.64
C GLN A 96 26.20 -15.82 -33.77
N PRO A 97 24.91 -16.22 -33.80
CA PRO A 97 23.79 -15.30 -33.82
C PRO A 97 23.68 -14.54 -32.49
N SER A 98 23.38 -13.26 -32.55
CA SER A 98 23.19 -12.40 -31.39
C SER A 98 21.73 -12.32 -30.96
N GLY A 99 20.78 -12.87 -31.72
CA GLY A 99 19.33 -12.93 -31.41
C GLY A 99 18.55 -13.61 -32.52
N GLY A 100 17.27 -13.91 -32.22
CA GLY A 100 16.35 -14.56 -33.11
C GLY A 100 15.82 -15.84 -32.53
N SER A 101 14.87 -16.45 -33.23
CA SER A 101 14.21 -17.69 -32.79
C SER A 101 14.14 -18.71 -33.88
N TRP A 102 14.00 -19.96 -33.48
CA TRP A 102 13.74 -21.08 -34.40
C TRP A 102 12.56 -21.91 -33.94
N VAL A 103 11.88 -22.54 -34.88
CA VAL A 103 10.76 -23.47 -34.60
C VAL A 103 10.73 -24.57 -35.66
N ILE A 104 10.43 -25.79 -35.23
CA ILE A 104 10.13 -26.92 -36.12
C ILE A 104 8.64 -26.83 -36.48
N VAL A 105 8.37 -26.72 -37.77
CA VAL A 105 7.00 -26.61 -38.30
C VAL A 105 6.66 -27.82 -39.22
N ASN A 106 5.38 -28.06 -39.39
CA ASN A 106 4.96 -29.03 -40.42
C ASN A 106 5.20 -28.46 -41.82
N ASP A 107 6.00 -29.14 -42.63
CA ASP A 107 6.28 -28.79 -44.01
C ASP A 107 6.00 -30.00 -44.91
N PRO A 108 4.90 -29.99 -45.66
CA PRO A 108 4.54 -31.10 -46.54
C PRO A 108 5.50 -31.31 -47.72
N LYS A 109 6.41 -30.33 -47.94
CA LYS A 109 7.42 -30.42 -49.02
C LYS A 109 8.75 -30.96 -48.51
N ALA A 110 8.94 -31.02 -47.15
CA ALA A 110 10.15 -31.60 -46.59
C ALA A 110 10.07 -33.15 -46.64
N GLU A 111 11.22 -33.78 -46.89
CA GLU A 111 11.36 -35.23 -47.01
C GLU A 111 10.79 -36.03 -45.82
N ASN A 112 10.82 -35.41 -44.64
CA ASN A 112 10.29 -35.96 -43.39
C ASN A 112 9.00 -35.24 -42.87
N GLY A 113 8.38 -34.38 -43.72
CA GLY A 113 7.17 -33.61 -43.32
C GLY A 113 7.42 -32.48 -42.32
N ARG A 114 8.68 -32.14 -42.01
CA ARG A 114 9.04 -31.12 -41.06
C ARG A 114 10.02 -30.12 -41.63
N GLY A 115 9.71 -28.84 -41.51
CA GLY A 115 10.54 -27.73 -41.89
C GLY A 115 11.14 -26.99 -40.66
N ILE A 116 12.19 -26.23 -40.89
CA ILE A 116 12.80 -25.35 -39.89
C ILE A 116 12.51 -23.91 -40.29
N GLN A 117 11.78 -23.22 -39.41
CA GLN A 117 11.58 -21.77 -39.52
C GLN A 117 12.54 -21.05 -38.59
N ILE A 118 13.35 -20.16 -39.14
CA ILE A 118 14.13 -19.16 -38.38
C ILE A 118 13.46 -17.81 -38.54
N THR A 119 13.43 -17.01 -37.48
CA THR A 119 12.79 -15.69 -37.50
C THR A 119 13.66 -14.68 -36.79
N ASP A 120 13.83 -13.51 -37.42
CA ASP A 120 14.53 -12.35 -36.91
C ASP A 120 15.97 -12.65 -36.37
N VAL A 121 16.70 -13.55 -37.06
CA VAL A 121 18.08 -13.85 -36.70
C VAL A 121 18.96 -12.64 -36.95
N THR A 122 19.75 -12.27 -35.94
CA THR A 122 20.65 -11.12 -35.94
C THR A 122 22.09 -11.54 -35.66
N PHE A 123 23.04 -10.74 -36.15
CA PHE A 123 24.47 -10.93 -35.93
C PHE A 123 25.10 -9.60 -35.52
N ASP A 124 26.14 -9.64 -34.68
CA ASP A 124 26.81 -8.42 -34.19
C ASP A 124 27.63 -7.73 -35.26
N SER A 125 28.09 -8.46 -36.27
CA SER A 125 28.83 -7.93 -37.42
C SER A 125 28.02 -6.95 -38.26
N MET A 126 26.67 -7.02 -38.21
CA MET A 126 25.80 -6.18 -39.03
C MET A 126 24.52 -5.82 -38.31
N LYS A 127 24.62 -4.92 -37.34
CA LYS A 127 23.48 -4.46 -36.51
C LYS A 127 22.38 -3.82 -37.36
N GLY A 128 21.11 -4.12 -36.97
CA GLY A 128 19.93 -3.59 -37.65
C GLY A 128 19.46 -4.43 -38.85
N TYR A 129 20.13 -5.52 -39.17
CA TYR A 129 19.66 -6.50 -40.16
C TYR A 129 19.03 -7.68 -39.45
N PHE A 130 17.89 -8.14 -39.97
CA PHE A 130 17.09 -9.26 -39.47
C PHE A 130 16.91 -10.28 -40.60
N CYS A 131 17.25 -11.51 -40.33
CA CYS A 131 17.21 -12.59 -41.30
C CYS A 131 16.17 -13.61 -40.95
N SER A 132 15.34 -14.01 -41.90
CA SER A 132 14.33 -15.06 -41.75
C SER A 132 14.31 -15.90 -43.03
N ASN A 133 13.87 -17.15 -42.92
CA ASN A 133 13.68 -17.98 -44.11
C ASN A 133 12.22 -18.05 -44.52
N ASP A 134 12.00 -18.19 -45.82
CA ASP A 134 10.70 -18.51 -46.41
C ASP A 134 10.63 -20.04 -46.62
N LEU A 135 9.70 -20.67 -45.91
CA LEU A 135 9.48 -22.13 -46.00
C LEU A 135 9.03 -22.61 -47.38
N THR A 136 8.37 -21.73 -48.16
CA THR A 136 7.87 -22.09 -49.51
C THR A 136 9.02 -22.20 -50.53
N THR A 137 9.98 -21.32 -50.43
CA THR A 137 11.13 -21.25 -51.35
C THR A 137 12.40 -21.81 -50.77
N GLY A 138 12.48 -22.05 -49.46
CA GLY A 138 13.69 -22.45 -48.70
C GLY A 138 14.77 -21.36 -48.65
N LYS A 139 14.47 -20.12 -49.10
CA LYS A 139 15.43 -19.04 -49.17
C LYS A 139 15.43 -18.22 -47.91
N VAL A 140 16.63 -17.91 -47.44
CA VAL A 140 16.88 -16.91 -46.41
C VAL A 140 16.90 -15.51 -47.01
N LYS A 141 16.30 -14.54 -46.35
CA LYS A 141 16.36 -13.14 -46.70
C LYS A 141 16.69 -12.33 -45.46
N CYS A 142 17.64 -11.41 -45.63
CA CYS A 142 18.06 -10.44 -44.62
C CYS A 142 17.57 -9.05 -44.98
N GLU A 143 16.86 -8.38 -44.09
CA GLU A 143 16.33 -7.03 -44.32
C GLU A 143 16.81 -6.07 -43.24
N LYS A 144 17.12 -4.84 -43.66
CA LYS A 144 17.43 -3.76 -42.73
C LYS A 144 16.15 -3.20 -42.13
N ASP A 145 16.15 -3.07 -40.83
CA ASP A 145 15.04 -2.41 -40.12
C ASP A 145 15.37 -0.95 -39.84
N ASP A 146 14.79 -0.07 -40.63
CA ASP A 146 14.95 1.39 -40.52
C ASP A 146 13.75 2.05 -39.82
N SER A 147 12.83 1.28 -39.23
CA SER A 147 11.65 1.82 -38.53
C SER A 147 12.04 2.46 -37.20
N ASN A 148 11.28 3.47 -36.79
CA ASN A 148 11.38 4.03 -35.45
C ASN A 148 10.72 3.11 -34.44
N PRO A 149 11.18 3.08 -33.19
CA PRO A 149 10.49 2.34 -32.15
C PRO A 149 9.15 3.01 -31.79
N THR A 150 8.19 2.21 -31.33
CA THR A 150 6.94 2.70 -30.78
C THR A 150 7.07 2.84 -29.26
N LEU A 151 6.45 3.88 -28.70
CA LEU A 151 6.37 4.13 -27.27
C LEU A 151 5.02 4.73 -26.98
N GLU A 152 4.26 4.13 -26.05
CA GLU A 152 3.00 4.69 -25.58
C GLU A 152 2.86 4.53 -24.08
N PRO A 153 2.38 5.53 -23.33
CA PRO A 153 2.05 5.38 -21.94
C PRO A 153 0.83 4.47 -21.78
N ILE A 154 0.85 3.57 -20.79
CA ILE A 154 -0.29 2.68 -20.50
C ILE A 154 -1.50 3.50 -20.05
N GLN A 155 -1.25 4.56 -19.28
CA GLN A 155 -2.24 5.54 -18.83
C GLN A 155 -1.61 6.93 -18.84
N ALA A 156 -2.41 7.96 -19.12
CA ALA A 156 -1.92 9.34 -19.11
C ALA A 156 -1.53 9.82 -17.69
N THR A 157 -2.25 9.35 -16.67
CA THR A 157 -2.01 9.65 -15.24
C THR A 157 -2.14 8.37 -14.43
N VAL A 158 -1.20 8.17 -13.50
CA VAL A 158 -1.18 7.02 -12.59
C VAL A 158 -0.95 7.51 -11.17
N GLU A 159 -1.76 7.04 -10.21
CA GLU A 159 -1.55 7.31 -8.79
C GLU A 159 -0.72 6.17 -8.16
N VAL A 160 0.31 6.52 -7.40
CA VAL A 160 1.18 5.57 -6.69
C VAL A 160 1.40 6.03 -5.25
N GLY A 161 1.51 5.08 -4.33
CA GLY A 161 1.90 5.39 -2.94
C GLY A 161 3.39 5.76 -2.87
N LYS A 162 3.73 6.72 -2.02
CA LYS A 162 5.13 7.12 -1.77
C LYS A 162 5.99 5.90 -1.39
N GLY A 163 7.15 5.80 -2.00
CA GLY A 163 8.08 4.68 -1.80
C GLY A 163 7.70 3.39 -2.51
N THR A 164 6.71 3.41 -3.44
CA THR A 164 6.41 2.25 -4.29
C THR A 164 7.63 1.91 -5.13
N ASP A 165 8.17 0.70 -4.95
CA ASP A 165 9.30 0.19 -5.72
C ASP A 165 8.80 -0.39 -7.05
N LYS A 166 8.80 0.45 -8.08
CA LYS A 166 8.35 0.09 -9.43
C LYS A 166 9.15 0.85 -10.48
N SER A 167 9.67 0.13 -11.47
CA SER A 167 10.40 0.75 -12.58
C SER A 167 9.47 1.66 -13.39
N ILE A 168 10.00 2.81 -13.85
CA ILE A 168 9.26 3.71 -14.74
C ILE A 168 8.86 3.05 -16.06
N GLU A 169 9.63 2.06 -16.53
CA GLU A 169 9.34 1.30 -17.74
C GLU A 169 8.00 0.57 -17.70
N GLU A 170 7.52 0.23 -16.50
CA GLU A 170 6.25 -0.50 -16.32
C GLU A 170 5.00 0.35 -16.61
N TYR A 171 5.19 1.64 -16.80
CA TYR A 171 4.12 2.58 -17.14
C TYR A 171 4.03 2.86 -18.65
N PHE A 172 4.89 2.20 -19.46
CA PHE A 172 4.92 2.37 -20.90
C PHE A 172 4.84 1.03 -21.62
N THR A 173 4.25 1.07 -22.80
CA THR A 173 4.27 -0.03 -23.75
C THR A 173 5.32 0.25 -24.81
N PHE A 174 6.31 -0.64 -24.93
CA PHE A 174 7.35 -0.63 -25.96
C PHE A 174 7.92 -2.03 -26.12
N ALA A 175 8.59 -2.30 -27.22
CA ALA A 175 9.19 -3.61 -27.45
C ALA A 175 10.51 -3.76 -26.68
N LYS A 176 10.59 -4.76 -25.81
CA LYS A 176 11.81 -5.09 -25.03
C LYS A 176 12.68 -6.15 -25.68
N THR A 177 12.14 -6.92 -26.63
CA THR A 177 12.80 -8.02 -27.32
C THR A 177 12.45 -8.02 -28.80
N GLY A 178 13.16 -8.82 -29.60
CA GLY A 178 12.92 -9.00 -31.02
C GLY A 178 13.33 -7.78 -31.86
N ARG A 179 12.79 -7.71 -33.08
CA ARG A 179 13.10 -6.67 -34.09
C ARG A 179 12.86 -5.24 -33.56
N GLY A 180 11.88 -5.06 -32.68
CA GLY A 180 11.53 -3.76 -32.08
C GLY A 180 12.27 -3.41 -30.79
N ALA A 181 13.16 -4.29 -30.31
CA ALA A 181 13.83 -4.13 -29.02
C ALA A 181 14.41 -2.73 -28.83
N SER A 182 14.05 -2.10 -27.71
CA SER A 182 14.41 -0.71 -27.42
C SER A 182 14.75 -0.56 -25.94
N THR A 183 15.60 0.42 -25.64
CA THR A 183 15.87 0.90 -24.29
C THR A 183 15.10 2.18 -24.04
N LEU A 184 14.63 2.36 -22.80
CA LEU A 184 13.86 3.53 -22.40
C LEU A 184 14.73 4.51 -21.61
N SER A 185 14.65 5.79 -21.94
CA SER A 185 15.25 6.87 -21.18
C SER A 185 14.16 7.84 -20.75
N CYS A 186 14.00 8.02 -19.43
CA CYS A 186 12.93 8.83 -18.84
C CYS A 186 13.49 9.92 -17.94
N LYS A 187 12.90 11.12 -18.01
CA LYS A 187 13.33 12.28 -17.23
C LYS A 187 12.14 13.09 -16.72
N GLU A 188 12.32 13.71 -15.55
CA GLU A 188 11.53 14.82 -15.09
C GLU A 188 12.40 16.07 -15.10
N GLY A 189 12.09 17.03 -15.98
CA GLY A 189 13.00 18.13 -16.28
C GLY A 189 14.36 17.59 -16.78
N ASN A 190 15.43 17.84 -16.02
CA ASN A 190 16.77 17.36 -16.31
C ASN A 190 17.17 16.09 -15.52
N THR A 191 16.33 15.64 -14.59
CA THR A 191 16.64 14.51 -13.71
C THR A 191 16.19 13.19 -14.33
N GLN A 192 17.13 12.23 -14.41
CA GLN A 192 16.81 10.87 -14.88
C GLN A 192 15.93 10.15 -13.86
N ILE A 193 14.85 9.54 -14.33
CA ILE A 193 13.92 8.74 -13.51
C ILE A 193 13.98 7.29 -14.01
N THR A 194 14.39 6.39 -13.14
CA THR A 194 14.42 4.94 -13.40
C THR A 194 13.39 4.18 -12.58
N ASN A 195 13.07 4.69 -11.41
CA ASN A 195 12.13 4.08 -10.46
C ASN A 195 11.29 5.16 -9.79
N VAL A 196 10.01 4.88 -9.55
CA VAL A 196 9.08 5.84 -8.94
C VAL A 196 9.26 5.97 -7.42
N SER A 197 9.98 5.06 -6.78
CA SER A 197 10.21 5.08 -5.32
C SER A 197 10.94 6.33 -4.82
N ALA A 198 11.76 6.95 -5.68
CA ALA A 198 12.52 8.16 -5.35
C ALA A 198 11.70 9.45 -5.49
N LEU A 199 10.50 9.40 -6.08
CA LEU A 199 9.68 10.58 -6.29
C LEU A 199 9.09 11.09 -4.97
N ALA A 200 9.05 12.42 -4.82
CA ALA A 200 8.43 13.08 -3.67
C ALA A 200 6.88 12.99 -3.75
N LEU A 201 6.19 13.48 -2.72
CA LEU A 201 4.73 13.64 -2.78
C LEU A 201 4.37 14.73 -3.79
N GLY A 202 3.36 14.49 -4.62
CA GLY A 202 2.87 15.43 -5.63
C GLY A 202 2.78 14.84 -7.02
N ASP A 203 2.53 15.69 -7.99
CA ASP A 203 2.40 15.32 -9.40
C ASP A 203 3.76 15.46 -10.11
N HIS A 204 4.22 14.39 -10.75
CA HIS A 204 5.47 14.31 -11.49
C HIS A 204 5.19 14.03 -12.96
N VAL A 205 5.59 14.93 -13.85
CA VAL A 205 5.48 14.74 -15.30
C VAL A 205 6.77 14.12 -15.81
N VAL A 206 6.74 12.81 -16.04
CA VAL A 206 7.90 12.05 -16.54
C VAL A 206 7.78 11.88 -18.05
N LYS A 207 8.80 12.32 -18.77
CA LYS A 207 8.93 12.24 -20.23
C LYS A 207 9.92 11.18 -20.62
N CYS A 208 9.55 10.32 -21.55
CA CYS A 208 10.34 9.18 -21.97
C CYS A 208 10.53 9.14 -23.49
N ILE A 209 11.68 8.61 -23.90
CA ILE A 209 12.02 8.31 -25.28
C ILE A 209 12.54 6.89 -25.34
N ALA A 210 12.02 6.08 -26.26
CA ALA A 210 12.57 4.76 -26.57
C ALA A 210 13.64 4.89 -27.65
N THR A 211 14.77 4.20 -27.46
CA THR A 211 15.85 4.11 -28.44
C THR A 211 15.97 2.68 -28.90
N LYS A 212 15.78 2.44 -30.20
CA LYS A 212 15.85 1.10 -30.80
C LYS A 212 17.26 0.57 -30.74
N THR A 213 17.46 -0.61 -30.21
CA THR A 213 18.77 -1.20 -29.96
C THR A 213 19.49 -1.54 -31.29
N SER A 214 18.71 -1.94 -32.32
CA SER A 214 19.27 -2.42 -33.61
C SER A 214 19.78 -1.29 -34.49
N ASN A 215 19.18 -0.09 -34.49
CA ASN A 215 19.50 0.98 -35.43
C ASN A 215 19.72 2.35 -34.77
N GLY A 216 19.55 2.47 -33.46
CA GLY A 216 19.74 3.72 -32.70
C GLY A 216 18.67 4.78 -32.93
N LYS A 217 17.62 4.49 -33.73
CA LYS A 217 16.53 5.43 -33.94
C LYS A 217 15.67 5.58 -32.70
N THR A 218 15.10 6.77 -32.54
CA THR A 218 14.30 7.12 -31.36
C THR A 218 12.82 7.26 -31.70
N SER A 219 11.97 6.99 -30.70
CA SER A 219 10.54 7.31 -30.76
C SER A 219 10.29 8.81 -30.64
N ALA A 220 9.06 9.24 -30.88
CA ALA A 220 8.58 10.51 -30.36
C ALA A 220 8.62 10.48 -28.82
N GLU A 221 8.82 11.65 -28.19
CA GLU A 221 8.74 11.79 -26.72
C GLU A 221 7.28 11.53 -26.28
N LYS A 222 7.13 10.72 -25.25
CA LYS A 222 5.86 10.44 -24.61
C LYS A 222 5.96 10.75 -23.13
N GLN A 223 4.84 11.10 -22.51
CA GLN A 223 4.81 11.46 -21.09
C GLN A 223 3.75 10.69 -20.32
N VAL A 224 4.02 10.49 -19.03
CA VAL A 224 3.06 10.02 -18.02
C VAL A 224 3.11 10.97 -16.83
N THR A 225 1.96 11.27 -16.24
CA THR A 225 1.88 11.97 -14.96
C THR A 225 1.80 10.94 -13.84
N ILE A 226 2.82 10.89 -12.99
CA ILE A 226 2.87 10.05 -11.79
C ILE A 226 2.44 10.89 -10.60
N LYS A 227 1.26 10.63 -10.06
CA LYS A 227 0.75 11.29 -8.86
C LYS A 227 1.16 10.48 -7.64
N VAL A 228 2.17 10.95 -6.91
CA VAL A 228 2.65 10.29 -5.69
C VAL A 228 1.84 10.78 -4.50
N VAL A 229 1.15 9.84 -3.85
CA VAL A 229 0.33 10.11 -2.66
C VAL A 229 0.89 9.39 -1.43
N GLU A 230 0.50 9.83 -0.23
CA GLU A 230 0.84 9.10 0.99
C GLU A 230 0.33 7.65 0.88
N LYS A 231 1.21 6.69 1.14
CA LYS A 231 0.82 5.27 1.18
C LYS A 231 -0.12 5.06 2.37
N PRO A 232 -1.33 4.53 2.16
CA PRO A 232 -2.23 4.21 3.27
C PRO A 232 -1.56 3.27 4.26
N LEU A 233 -1.69 3.58 5.54
CA LEU A 233 -1.19 2.77 6.65
C LEU A 233 -2.36 2.05 7.30
N VAL A 234 -2.15 0.84 7.81
CA VAL A 234 -3.10 0.22 8.74
C VAL A 234 -3.08 1.03 10.03
N LEU A 235 -4.23 1.54 10.45
CA LEU A 235 -4.33 2.47 11.59
C LEU A 235 -3.73 1.88 12.87
N LYS A 236 -3.98 0.61 13.15
CA LYS A 236 -3.38 -0.11 14.29
C LYS A 236 -1.85 -0.03 14.25
N ASP A 237 -1.25 -0.33 13.10
CA ASP A 237 0.21 -0.36 12.95
C ASP A 237 0.80 1.06 13.02
N ALA A 238 0.08 2.06 12.49
CA ALA A 238 0.46 3.46 12.60
C ALA A 238 0.44 3.96 14.05
N ILE A 239 -0.52 3.52 14.86
CA ILE A 239 -0.58 3.85 16.31
C ILE A 239 0.54 3.14 17.07
N LEU A 240 0.79 1.85 16.79
CA LEU A 240 1.73 1.00 17.53
C LEU A 240 3.17 1.08 16.99
N GLY A 241 3.38 1.65 15.79
CA GLY A 241 4.69 1.78 15.16
C GLY A 241 5.65 2.67 15.95
N ALA A 242 6.93 2.31 15.93
CA ALA A 242 7.99 2.93 16.74
C ALA A 242 8.19 4.44 16.50
N SER A 243 7.75 4.97 15.35
CA SER A 243 7.87 6.38 14.98
C SER A 243 6.76 7.26 15.56
N ASN A 244 5.59 6.69 15.89
CA ASN A 244 4.39 7.44 16.28
C ASN A 244 3.91 7.21 17.71
N SER A 245 4.35 6.15 18.38
CA SER A 245 3.87 5.81 19.71
C SER A 245 5.02 5.44 20.61
N LYS A 246 5.25 6.26 21.64
CA LYS A 246 5.91 5.77 22.83
C LYS A 246 4.85 4.96 23.58
N VAL A 247 4.88 3.65 23.42
CA VAL A 247 4.43 2.79 24.50
C VAL A 247 5.41 3.11 25.63
N LEU A 248 4.97 3.85 26.64
CA LEU A 248 5.82 4.23 27.73
C LEU A 248 6.40 2.95 28.33
N ALA A 249 7.72 2.97 28.57
CA ALA A 249 8.58 1.79 28.77
C ALA A 249 8.15 0.83 29.89
N ASN A 250 7.17 1.22 30.69
CA ASN A 250 6.56 0.41 31.70
C ASN A 250 5.15 -0.05 31.29
N GLY A 251 4.95 -0.56 30.08
CA GLY A 251 3.72 -1.26 29.70
C GLY A 251 3.25 -2.32 30.71
N ALA A 252 3.80 -2.22 31.92
CA ALA A 252 3.34 -2.88 33.11
C ALA A 252 2.04 -2.25 33.58
N ASN A 253 1.12 -3.09 34.05
CA ASN A 253 -0.11 -2.69 34.72
C ASN A 253 0.17 -1.55 35.69
N GLN A 254 -0.43 -0.39 35.43
CA GLN A 254 -0.30 0.76 36.31
C GLN A 254 -0.84 0.39 37.69
N THR A 255 -0.08 0.71 38.73
CA THR A 255 -0.58 0.59 40.09
C THR A 255 -1.44 1.83 40.36
N TRP A 256 -2.76 1.61 40.53
CA TRP A 256 -3.73 2.65 40.79
C TRP A 256 -3.65 3.10 42.26
N THR A 257 -2.95 4.22 42.51
CA THR A 257 -2.83 4.85 43.83
C THR A 257 -3.31 6.28 43.74
N THR A 258 -3.63 6.88 44.88
CA THR A 258 -4.07 8.29 44.97
C THR A 258 -3.02 9.29 44.44
N SER A 259 -1.77 8.92 44.40
CA SER A 259 -0.65 9.73 43.86
C SER A 259 -0.55 9.69 42.32
N TRP A 260 -1.32 8.87 41.67
CA TRP A 260 -1.28 8.63 40.22
C TRP A 260 -1.77 9.79 39.36
N GLN A 261 -2.38 10.76 39.94
CA GLN A 261 -3.22 11.77 39.31
C GLN A 261 -2.49 12.95 38.67
N SER A 262 -1.24 13.24 39.01
CA SER A 262 -0.69 14.56 38.75
C SER A 262 0.58 14.63 37.90
N SER A 263 1.24 13.51 37.63
CA SER A 263 2.59 13.55 37.02
C SER A 263 2.80 12.61 35.85
N ASP A 264 1.75 12.03 35.31
CA ASP A 264 1.93 11.01 34.29
C ASP A 264 2.31 11.61 32.96
N ALA A 265 3.31 11.03 32.36
CA ALA A 265 3.68 11.35 31.01
C ALA A 265 2.50 11.07 30.07
N SER A 266 2.15 12.05 29.25
CA SER A 266 1.17 11.88 28.18
C SER A 266 1.66 10.90 27.14
N GLY A 267 0.82 9.96 26.69
CA GLY A 267 1.22 9.01 25.66
C GLY A 267 0.35 7.77 25.57
N LEU A 268 0.91 6.73 24.98
CA LEU A 268 0.29 5.43 24.80
C LEU A 268 0.78 4.45 25.87
N TYR A 269 -0.16 3.78 26.52
CA TYR A 269 0.08 2.79 27.57
C TYR A 269 -0.50 1.44 27.16
N ALA A 270 -0.01 0.37 27.76
CA ALA A 270 -0.54 -0.97 27.57
C ALA A 270 -1.15 -1.50 28.88
N GLN A 271 -2.24 -2.24 28.76
CA GLN A 271 -2.89 -2.96 29.85
C GLN A 271 -3.21 -4.38 29.38
N THR A 272 -2.98 -5.37 30.26
CA THR A 272 -3.41 -6.76 29.99
C THR A 272 -4.90 -6.89 30.31
N VAL A 273 -5.64 -7.48 29.39
CA VAL A 273 -7.06 -7.80 29.51
C VAL A 273 -7.23 -9.27 29.11
N GLY A 274 -7.52 -10.14 30.07
CA GLY A 274 -7.48 -11.57 29.84
C GLY A 274 -6.08 -12.02 29.41
N SER A 275 -5.96 -12.68 28.25
CA SER A 275 -4.68 -13.11 27.66
C SER A 275 -4.07 -12.08 26.69
N ASN A 276 -4.79 -11.01 26.33
CA ASN A 276 -4.41 -10.05 25.31
C ASN A 276 -4.04 -8.69 25.90
N LYS A 277 -3.41 -7.84 25.09
CA LYS A 277 -3.11 -6.45 25.45
C LYS A 277 -4.06 -5.50 24.74
N THR A 278 -4.56 -4.51 25.48
CA THR A 278 -5.14 -3.29 24.95
C THR A 278 -4.12 -2.15 25.10
N TYR A 279 -4.11 -1.21 24.14
CA TYR A 279 -3.26 -0.03 24.20
C TYR A 279 -4.12 1.21 24.25
N TYR A 280 -3.91 2.08 25.22
CA TYR A 280 -4.78 3.23 25.47
C TYR A 280 -4.00 4.52 25.62
N PHE A 281 -4.58 5.60 25.16
CA PHE A 281 -4.01 6.94 25.30
C PHE A 281 -4.37 7.56 26.65
N ARG A 282 -3.40 8.30 27.23
CA ARG A 282 -3.52 8.95 28.53
C ARG A 282 -2.91 10.34 28.55
N GLY A 283 -3.43 11.22 29.41
CA GLY A 283 -2.97 12.59 29.58
C GLY A 283 -3.33 13.47 28.39
N ASN A 284 -2.38 14.19 27.85
CA ASN A 284 -2.55 15.04 26.65
C ASN A 284 -1.67 14.56 25.48
N PRO A 285 -1.95 13.39 24.91
CA PRO A 285 -1.21 12.89 23.76
C PRO A 285 -1.38 13.81 22.55
N THR A 286 -0.30 13.95 21.76
CA THR A 286 -0.26 14.82 20.59
C THR A 286 -0.53 14.09 19.27
N ASN A 287 -0.66 12.76 19.30
CA ASN A 287 -0.71 11.88 18.13
C ASN A 287 -1.92 10.92 18.11
N ASN A 288 -3.04 11.31 18.70
CA ASN A 288 -4.26 10.51 18.72
C ASN A 288 -5.48 11.22 18.07
N TYR A 289 -5.21 12.13 17.13
CA TYR A 289 -6.25 12.80 16.35
C TYR A 289 -6.60 12.00 15.11
N ILE A 290 -7.90 11.86 14.83
CA ILE A 290 -8.42 11.11 13.69
C ILE A 290 -9.66 11.76 13.10
N LYS A 291 -9.74 11.79 11.76
CA LYS A 291 -10.91 12.20 10.98
C LYS A 291 -11.60 10.97 10.40
N PHE A 292 -12.90 10.85 10.64
CA PHE A 292 -13.72 9.78 10.11
C PHE A 292 -15.11 10.31 9.74
N ALA A 293 -15.64 9.92 8.57
CA ALA A 293 -16.94 10.36 8.07
C ALA A 293 -17.13 11.91 8.15
N GLY A 294 -16.08 12.67 7.82
CA GLY A 294 -16.08 14.13 7.84
C GLY A 294 -16.09 14.78 9.23
N LYS A 295 -15.87 14.01 10.29
CA LYS A 295 -15.90 14.50 11.68
C LYS A 295 -14.59 14.24 12.39
N ASP A 296 -14.31 15.04 13.44
CA ASP A 296 -13.10 14.95 14.27
C ASP A 296 -13.33 14.07 15.49
N TYR A 297 -12.43 13.10 15.69
CA TYR A 297 -12.42 12.20 16.83
C TYR A 297 -11.05 12.21 17.52
N ARG A 298 -11.05 11.67 18.74
CA ARG A 298 -9.83 11.26 19.43
C ARG A 298 -9.81 9.75 19.56
N ILE A 299 -8.64 9.14 19.32
CA ILE A 299 -8.44 7.72 19.54
C ILE A 299 -8.35 7.51 21.06
N LEU A 300 -9.16 6.58 21.57
CA LEU A 300 -9.15 6.16 22.97
C LEU A 300 -8.16 5.03 23.19
N ARG A 301 -8.31 3.97 22.41
CA ARG A 301 -7.47 2.76 22.52
C ARG A 301 -7.50 1.89 21.25
N VAL A 302 -6.50 1.00 21.17
CA VAL A 302 -6.53 -0.20 20.35
C VAL A 302 -7.03 -1.33 21.24
N ASN A 303 -8.16 -1.91 20.90
CA ASN A 303 -8.79 -3.00 21.65
C ASN A 303 -7.97 -4.30 21.53
N GLU A 304 -8.30 -5.29 22.32
CA GLU A 304 -7.62 -6.58 22.44
C GLU A 304 -7.60 -7.37 21.12
N ASP A 305 -8.60 -7.17 20.28
CA ASP A 305 -8.76 -7.77 18.95
C ASP A 305 -8.18 -6.91 17.81
N GLY A 306 -7.54 -5.79 18.15
CA GLY A 306 -6.93 -4.86 17.20
C GLY A 306 -7.88 -3.82 16.62
N THR A 307 -9.16 -3.84 16.95
CA THR A 307 -10.11 -2.77 16.56
C THR A 307 -9.77 -1.46 17.26
N ILE A 308 -10.11 -0.33 16.65
CA ILE A 308 -9.71 0.99 17.12
C ILE A 308 -10.89 1.75 17.68
N ARG A 309 -10.85 2.07 18.97
CA ARG A 309 -11.90 2.81 19.66
C ARG A 309 -11.69 4.31 19.56
N ILE A 310 -12.67 5.02 19.02
CA ILE A 310 -12.64 6.47 18.79
C ILE A 310 -13.85 7.16 19.42
N MET A 311 -13.65 8.39 19.91
CA MET A 311 -14.71 9.22 20.53
C MET A 311 -14.82 10.55 19.79
N LEU A 312 -16.03 10.94 19.44
CA LEU A 312 -16.30 12.24 18.81
C LEU A 312 -15.82 13.38 19.71
N THR A 313 -15.08 14.35 19.15
CA THR A 313 -14.52 15.47 19.93
C THR A 313 -15.58 16.43 20.43
N SER A 314 -16.61 16.67 19.63
CA SER A 314 -17.72 17.57 19.96
C SER A 314 -18.94 16.81 20.49
N SER A 315 -19.73 17.46 21.32
CA SER A 315 -21.05 16.96 21.72
C SER A 315 -22.05 17.08 20.56
N ILE A 316 -22.92 16.08 20.43
CA ILE A 316 -24.06 16.12 19.47
C ILE A 316 -25.29 16.84 20.08
N GLY A 317 -25.14 17.44 21.26
CA GLY A 317 -26.13 18.19 21.98
C GLY A 317 -26.21 17.73 23.44
N ASN A 318 -26.94 18.49 24.26
CA ASN A 318 -27.18 18.16 25.65
C ASN A 318 -28.49 17.41 25.78
N LYS A 319 -28.46 16.26 26.45
CA LYS A 319 -29.60 15.38 26.66
C LYS A 319 -29.61 14.83 28.09
N ALA A 320 -30.80 14.52 28.61
CA ALA A 320 -30.93 13.65 29.76
C ALA A 320 -30.51 12.23 29.38
N PHE A 321 -29.96 11.48 30.33
CA PHE A 321 -29.68 10.05 30.12
C PHE A 321 -31.01 9.29 30.01
N ASN A 322 -31.95 9.59 30.92
CA ASN A 322 -33.37 9.23 30.88
C ASN A 322 -34.20 10.38 31.43
N SER A 323 -35.39 10.59 30.91
CA SER A 323 -36.32 11.60 31.42
C SER A 323 -36.93 11.21 32.79
N THR A 324 -36.96 9.91 33.07
CA THR A 324 -37.43 9.35 34.34
C THR A 324 -36.31 8.64 35.07
N TYR A 325 -36.34 8.67 36.43
CA TYR A 325 -35.24 8.19 37.28
C TYR A 325 -35.72 7.32 38.48
N ASN A 326 -37.01 6.97 38.53
CA ASN A 326 -37.65 6.36 39.67
C ASN A 326 -37.51 4.83 39.75
N THR A 327 -36.82 4.21 38.82
CA THR A 327 -36.52 2.77 38.81
C THR A 327 -35.05 2.51 38.50
N TYR A 328 -34.51 1.43 39.05
CA TYR A 328 -33.08 1.12 38.94
C TYR A 328 -32.62 0.84 37.48
N ASP A 329 -33.53 0.29 36.65
CA ASP A 329 -33.23 -0.01 35.24
C ASP A 329 -32.90 1.23 34.41
N LYS A 330 -33.35 2.41 34.87
CA LYS A 330 -33.10 3.69 34.21
C LYS A 330 -31.63 4.15 34.23
N MET A 331 -30.79 3.59 35.08
CA MET A 331 -29.38 3.89 35.11
C MET A 331 -28.56 3.14 34.02
N TYR A 332 -29.15 2.11 33.40
CA TYR A 332 -28.47 1.30 32.39
C TYR A 332 -28.66 1.85 31.00
N TYR A 333 -27.56 1.84 30.23
CA TYR A 333 -27.52 2.41 28.89
C TYR A 333 -28.51 1.74 27.93
N THR A 334 -28.62 0.41 27.96
CA THR A 334 -29.56 -0.33 27.09
C THR A 334 -31.01 0.06 27.29
N ASN A 335 -31.38 0.55 28.46
CA ASN A 335 -32.74 0.96 28.80
C ASN A 335 -32.91 2.49 28.78
N SER A 336 -31.95 3.23 28.18
CA SER A 336 -31.90 4.68 28.24
C SER A 336 -32.44 5.35 26.98
N GLU A 337 -33.03 6.53 27.13
CA GLU A 337 -33.39 7.40 26.01
C GLU A 337 -32.15 7.91 25.26
N ILE A 338 -31.01 8.09 25.97
CA ILE A 338 -29.78 8.55 25.38
C ILE A 338 -29.23 7.53 24.36
N LYS A 339 -29.48 6.22 24.56
CA LYS A 339 -29.12 5.20 23.57
C LYS A 339 -29.80 5.46 22.22
N THR A 340 -31.11 5.74 22.25
CA THR A 340 -31.85 6.07 21.02
C THR A 340 -31.33 7.31 20.35
N VAL A 341 -30.90 8.33 21.10
CA VAL A 341 -30.26 9.53 20.55
C VAL A 341 -28.95 9.19 19.85
N VAL A 342 -28.12 8.35 20.46
CA VAL A 342 -26.79 7.93 19.90
C VAL A 342 -27.00 7.03 18.71
N ASP A 343 -27.92 6.08 18.74
CA ASP A 343 -28.22 5.19 17.61
C ASP A 343 -28.74 5.98 16.37
N ASN A 344 -29.68 6.91 16.61
CA ASN A 344 -30.18 7.79 15.53
C ASN A 344 -29.10 8.68 14.94
N TRP A 345 -28.22 9.21 15.79
CA TRP A 345 -27.08 9.98 15.29
C TRP A 345 -26.17 9.11 14.42
N PHE A 346 -25.88 7.85 14.83
CA PHE A 346 -25.06 6.94 14.06
C PHE A 346 -25.67 6.65 12.68
N THR A 347 -26.92 6.26 12.61
CA THR A 347 -27.60 5.93 11.35
C THR A 347 -27.68 7.11 10.38
N THR A 348 -27.77 8.34 10.92
CA THR A 348 -27.85 9.56 10.12
C THR A 348 -26.47 10.03 9.61
N ASN A 349 -25.40 9.84 10.39
CA ASN A 349 -24.11 10.45 10.14
C ASN A 349 -23.04 9.48 9.63
N ILE A 350 -23.21 8.17 9.83
CA ILE A 350 -22.25 7.14 9.45
C ILE A 350 -22.94 6.22 8.43
N THR A 351 -22.81 6.56 7.16
CA THR A 351 -23.52 5.91 6.05
C THR A 351 -22.56 5.37 4.98
N GLY A 352 -23.07 4.53 4.09
CA GLY A 352 -22.30 3.98 2.96
C GLY A 352 -21.05 3.22 3.43
N ASP A 353 -19.94 3.42 2.72
CA ASP A 353 -18.65 2.78 3.01
C ASP A 353 -18.12 3.06 4.42
N ASN A 354 -18.48 4.22 5.00
CA ASN A 354 -18.08 4.51 6.37
C ASN A 354 -18.79 3.57 7.38
N ALA A 355 -20.03 3.18 7.13
CA ALA A 355 -20.75 2.27 8.00
C ALA A 355 -20.16 0.85 8.03
N SER A 356 -19.51 0.41 6.92
CA SER A 356 -18.84 -0.89 6.83
C SER A 356 -17.54 -0.93 7.64
N LYS A 357 -16.88 0.24 7.83
CA LYS A 357 -15.64 0.36 8.62
C LYS A 357 -15.88 0.35 10.12
N VAL A 358 -17.13 0.55 10.57
CA VAL A 358 -17.51 0.48 11.99
C VAL A 358 -17.97 -0.93 12.32
N VAL A 359 -17.26 -1.57 13.24
CA VAL A 359 -17.58 -2.92 13.68
C VAL A 359 -18.58 -2.93 14.82
N SER A 360 -19.47 -3.92 14.80
CA SER A 360 -20.34 -4.25 15.92
C SER A 360 -19.67 -5.34 16.75
N GLY A 361 -19.65 -5.16 18.06
CA GLY A 361 -19.02 -6.14 18.94
C GLY A 361 -19.23 -5.82 20.42
N ASN A 362 -18.56 -6.59 21.25
CA ASN A 362 -18.67 -6.57 22.70
C ASN A 362 -17.74 -5.52 23.35
N TYR A 363 -17.68 -4.32 22.76
CA TYR A 363 -16.73 -3.28 23.16
C TYR A 363 -17.33 -2.27 24.15
N PHE A 364 -18.61 -2.35 24.43
CA PHE A 364 -19.30 -1.44 25.32
C PHE A 364 -19.71 -2.16 26.62
N CYS A 365 -19.58 -1.49 27.74
CA CYS A 365 -19.86 -2.05 29.06
C CYS A 365 -20.80 -1.16 29.85
N GLU A 366 -21.94 -1.71 30.22
CA GLU A 366 -22.91 -1.04 31.11
C GLU A 366 -22.98 -1.66 32.52
N ALA A 367 -22.02 -2.56 32.85
CA ALA A 367 -21.97 -3.11 34.21
C ALA A 367 -21.79 -2.00 35.26
N ALA A 368 -22.57 -2.03 36.29
CA ALA A 368 -22.40 -1.13 37.42
C ALA A 368 -21.07 -1.41 38.12
N ARG A 369 -20.17 -0.42 38.07
CA ARG A 369 -18.86 -0.48 38.73
C ARG A 369 -18.96 0.17 40.09
N VAL A 370 -19.28 -0.63 41.06
CA VAL A 370 -19.30 -0.19 42.44
C VAL A 370 -18.52 -1.19 43.25
N ALA A 371 -17.35 -0.80 43.72
CA ALA A 371 -16.61 -1.56 44.69
C ALA A 371 -17.00 -1.10 46.10
N TYR A 372 -17.71 -1.96 46.80
CA TYR A 372 -17.73 -1.93 48.24
C TYR A 372 -16.96 -3.17 48.71
N ASN A 373 -15.81 -3.00 49.36
CA ASN A 373 -14.96 -4.06 49.93
C ASN A 373 -14.62 -5.22 49.01
N GLY A 374 -14.33 -4.93 47.71
CA GLY A 374 -13.89 -5.95 46.76
C GLY A 374 -14.96 -6.91 46.23
N THR A 375 -16.24 -6.66 46.52
CA THR A 375 -17.37 -7.48 46.07
C THR A 375 -18.23 -6.70 45.07
N ASN A 376 -18.62 -7.33 43.96
CA ASN A 376 -19.61 -6.78 43.05
C ASN A 376 -20.93 -6.51 43.81
N TYR A 377 -21.37 -5.27 43.71
CA TYR A 377 -22.55 -4.84 44.46
C TYR A 377 -23.84 -5.31 43.79
N LYS A 378 -24.68 -6.08 44.50
CA LYS A 378 -26.03 -6.41 44.09
C LYS A 378 -26.93 -5.31 44.62
N LEU A 379 -27.63 -4.59 43.74
CA LEU A 379 -28.67 -3.63 44.13
C LEU A 379 -29.79 -4.38 44.86
N ASN A 380 -29.79 -4.29 46.16
CA ASN A 380 -30.92 -4.79 46.94
C ASN A 380 -32.03 -3.74 46.90
N THR A 381 -33.29 -4.17 46.90
CA THR A 381 -34.50 -3.36 46.83
C THR A 381 -34.72 -2.46 48.05
N GLY A 382 -33.81 -2.45 49.01
CA GLY A 382 -33.83 -1.61 50.21
C GLY A 382 -32.52 -0.80 50.35
N SER A 383 -32.66 0.48 50.33
CA SER A 383 -31.72 1.56 50.64
C SER A 383 -30.21 1.25 50.53
N THR A 384 -29.60 1.65 49.40
CA THR A 384 -28.14 1.62 49.27
C THR A 384 -27.62 2.83 48.54
N LYS A 385 -26.66 3.51 49.16
CA LYS A 385 -25.90 4.61 48.57
C LYS A 385 -24.64 4.04 47.99
N LEU A 386 -24.49 4.12 46.68
CA LEU A 386 -23.27 3.79 45.97
C LEU A 386 -22.32 5.00 46.04
N THR A 387 -21.21 4.86 46.71
CA THR A 387 -20.15 5.86 46.73
C THR A 387 -18.90 5.24 46.09
N ALA A 388 -18.45 5.79 44.98
CA ALA A 388 -17.11 5.50 44.49
C ALA A 388 -16.11 5.90 45.57
N LYS A 389 -15.25 4.97 45.98
CA LYS A 389 -14.19 5.23 46.94
C LYS A 389 -12.88 5.50 46.20
N GLU A 390 -11.98 6.18 46.88
CA GLU A 390 -10.59 6.49 46.44
C GLU A 390 -9.74 5.25 46.07
N SER A 391 -10.23 4.05 46.38
CA SER A 391 -9.60 2.76 46.10
C SER A 391 -10.17 2.03 44.85
N TYR A 392 -10.88 2.72 43.96
CA TYR A 392 -11.42 2.11 42.74
C TYR A 392 -10.28 1.78 41.74
N THR A 393 -10.24 0.54 41.30
CA THR A 393 -9.32 0.11 40.24
C THR A 393 -10.09 0.01 38.92
N PRO A 394 -9.80 0.88 37.93
CA PRO A 394 -10.48 0.81 36.65
C PRO A 394 -10.06 -0.46 35.88
N THR A 395 -10.96 -0.94 35.03
CA THR A 395 -10.70 -2.12 34.19
C THR A 395 -11.31 -1.95 32.81
N PHE A 396 -10.66 -2.54 31.81
CA PHE A 396 -11.24 -2.72 30.47
C PHE A 396 -12.05 -4.02 30.36
N GLU A 397 -11.95 -4.91 31.32
CA GLU A 397 -12.78 -6.11 31.37
C GLU A 397 -14.22 -5.74 31.69
N CYS A 398 -15.14 -6.28 30.90
CA CYS A 398 -16.56 -6.13 31.11
C CYS A 398 -17.14 -7.41 31.70
N THR A 399 -17.19 -7.48 33.03
CA THR A 399 -17.86 -8.57 33.75
C THR A 399 -19.30 -8.22 34.01
N THR A 400 -20.17 -9.22 34.07
CA THR A 400 -21.59 -9.04 34.49
C THR A 400 -21.67 -8.53 35.90
N ASP A 401 -22.46 -7.49 36.14
CA ASP A 401 -22.72 -6.98 37.47
C ASP A 401 -23.75 -7.84 38.24
N GLY A 402 -24.00 -7.49 39.52
CA GLY A 402 -24.94 -8.22 40.35
C GLY A 402 -26.42 -8.21 39.88
N ASN A 403 -26.72 -7.42 38.83
CA ASN A 403 -28.06 -7.31 38.22
C ASN A 403 -28.13 -7.94 36.82
N GLY A 404 -27.10 -8.68 36.44
CA GLY A 404 -27.02 -9.36 35.15
C GLY A 404 -26.73 -8.43 33.98
N LYS A 405 -26.24 -7.22 34.25
CA LYS A 405 -25.83 -6.25 33.21
C LYS A 405 -24.33 -6.29 32.99
N GLY A 406 -23.92 -6.12 31.76
CA GLY A 406 -22.51 -6.23 31.37
C GLY A 406 -22.26 -5.71 29.96
N VAL A 407 -21.82 -6.60 29.11
CA VAL A 407 -21.49 -6.27 27.72
C VAL A 407 -22.72 -5.82 26.94
N VAL A 408 -22.54 -4.73 26.17
CA VAL A 408 -23.50 -4.21 25.19
C VAL A 408 -22.92 -4.39 23.79
N THR A 409 -23.53 -5.25 22.99
CA THR A 409 -23.15 -5.43 21.58
C THR A 409 -23.79 -4.33 20.74
N SER A 410 -22.97 -3.42 20.23
CA SER A 410 -23.41 -2.28 19.43
C SER A 410 -22.32 -1.77 18.50
N LYS A 411 -22.69 -1.02 17.46
CA LYS A 411 -21.78 -0.24 16.61
C LYS A 411 -21.40 1.10 17.23
N VAL A 412 -22.25 1.64 18.07
CA VAL A 412 -22.08 2.96 18.68
C VAL A 412 -22.53 2.94 20.14
N GLY A 413 -21.87 3.72 20.97
CA GLY A 413 -22.22 3.88 22.37
C GLY A 413 -21.60 5.14 22.95
N LEU A 414 -21.40 5.15 24.27
CA LEU A 414 -20.68 6.21 24.98
C LEU A 414 -19.38 5.63 25.58
N VAL A 415 -18.51 6.52 26.02
CA VAL A 415 -17.32 6.16 26.81
C VAL A 415 -17.76 5.59 28.16
N THR A 416 -17.02 4.63 28.71
CA THR A 416 -17.27 4.14 30.07
C THR A 416 -16.58 5.05 31.10
N TYR A 417 -17.04 4.96 32.37
CA TYR A 417 -16.34 5.60 33.47
C TYR A 417 -14.87 5.16 33.55
N ASP A 418 -14.60 3.85 33.43
CA ASP A 418 -13.28 3.28 33.49
C ASP A 418 -12.38 3.87 32.39
N GLU A 419 -12.86 4.00 31.16
CA GLU A 419 -12.11 4.62 30.05
C GLU A 419 -11.77 6.08 30.33
N THR A 420 -12.63 6.83 30.99
CA THR A 420 -12.31 8.21 31.38
C THR A 420 -11.19 8.27 32.41
N ILE A 421 -11.14 7.32 33.35
CA ILE A 421 -10.05 7.21 34.34
C ILE A 421 -8.75 6.78 33.65
N TYR A 422 -8.79 5.80 32.77
CA TYR A 422 -7.61 5.41 31.97
C TYR A 422 -7.08 6.57 31.14
N ALA A 423 -7.95 7.39 30.58
CA ALA A 423 -7.56 8.56 29.80
C ALA A 423 -6.94 9.70 30.64
N GLY A 424 -7.08 9.69 31.96
CA GLY A 424 -6.50 10.69 32.85
C GLY A 424 -7.51 11.42 33.76
N GLY A 425 -8.81 11.18 33.60
CA GLY A 425 -9.84 11.67 34.50
C GLY A 425 -9.74 11.03 35.88
N TRP A 426 -10.35 11.67 36.86
CA TRP A 426 -10.43 11.14 38.22
C TRP A 426 -11.74 11.52 38.92
N TYR A 427 -12.07 10.76 39.95
CA TYR A 427 -13.24 11.08 40.75
C TYR A 427 -13.14 12.50 41.34
N TYR A 428 -14.29 13.19 41.42
CA TYR A 428 -14.36 14.56 41.89
C TYR A 428 -13.74 14.73 43.29
N VAL A 429 -12.73 15.61 43.34
CA VAL A 429 -12.13 16.11 44.59
C VAL A 429 -12.24 17.63 44.54
N ARG A 430 -12.87 18.23 45.55
CA ARG A 430 -13.11 19.68 45.62
C ARG A 430 -11.80 20.45 45.39
N GLY A 431 -11.81 21.40 44.45
CA GLY A 431 -10.69 22.28 44.14
C GLY A 431 -9.60 21.63 43.34
N ARG A 432 -9.78 20.44 42.76
CA ARG A 432 -8.84 19.81 41.85
C ARG A 432 -9.39 19.77 40.43
N SER A 433 -8.51 19.94 39.43
CA SER A 433 -8.79 19.79 38.02
C SER A 433 -7.79 18.78 37.43
N TYR A 434 -8.26 17.98 36.48
CA TYR A 434 -7.48 16.95 35.82
C TYR A 434 -7.54 17.18 34.31
N PRO A 435 -6.65 18.02 33.75
CA PRO A 435 -6.62 18.26 32.33
C PRO A 435 -6.15 17.01 31.59
N TYR A 436 -6.95 16.52 30.70
CA TYR A 436 -6.64 15.39 29.82
C TYR A 436 -7.38 15.53 28.49
N TYR A 437 -6.98 14.75 27.49
CA TYR A 437 -7.41 14.93 26.10
C TYR A 437 -8.91 14.73 25.84
N LEU A 438 -9.67 14.08 26.72
CA LEU A 438 -11.12 13.96 26.62
C LEU A 438 -11.87 15.10 27.29
N ASN A 439 -11.18 15.96 28.05
CA ASN A 439 -11.78 17.16 28.58
C ASN A 439 -12.11 18.13 27.44
N SER A 440 -13.40 18.38 27.24
CA SER A 440 -13.92 19.25 26.19
C SER A 440 -14.38 20.62 26.67
N GLY A 441 -14.10 20.96 27.93
CA GLY A 441 -14.58 22.19 28.55
C GLY A 441 -16.09 22.15 28.91
N SER A 442 -16.77 21.03 28.60
CA SER A 442 -18.18 20.81 28.92
C SER A 442 -18.37 19.41 29.49
N SER A 443 -19.34 19.26 30.42
CA SER A 443 -19.65 17.94 30.98
C SER A 443 -20.39 17.06 29.97
N TYR A 444 -20.13 15.75 30.01
CA TYR A 444 -20.77 14.77 29.12
C TYR A 444 -21.01 13.44 29.82
N TRP A 445 -22.09 12.74 29.43
CA TRP A 445 -22.43 11.44 29.95
C TRP A 445 -21.42 10.36 29.56
N THR A 446 -21.17 9.45 30.51
CA THR A 446 -20.63 8.13 30.22
C THR A 446 -21.77 7.12 30.07
N MET A 447 -21.49 5.90 29.61
CA MET A 447 -22.53 4.85 29.60
C MET A 447 -22.61 4.06 30.90
N SER A 448 -21.75 4.37 31.87
CA SER A 448 -21.63 3.59 33.11
C SER A 448 -22.70 3.99 34.14
N PRO A 449 -23.50 3.03 34.65
CA PRO A 449 -24.41 3.28 35.75
C PRO A 449 -23.61 3.59 37.02
N ALA A 450 -24.09 4.55 37.80
CA ALA A 450 -23.44 4.95 39.06
C ALA A 450 -24.17 4.39 40.29
N GLY A 451 -25.47 4.25 40.21
CA GLY A 451 -26.21 3.68 41.30
C GLY A 451 -27.70 4.02 41.33
N PHE A 452 -28.38 3.39 42.24
CA PHE A 452 -29.79 3.62 42.52
C PHE A 452 -30.01 3.78 44.04
N SER A 453 -30.78 4.76 44.43
CA SER A 453 -31.19 4.95 45.81
C SER A 453 -32.71 5.07 45.89
N ASN A 454 -33.31 4.38 46.79
CA ASN A 454 -34.74 4.52 47.13
C ASN A 454 -34.99 4.92 48.60
N MET A 455 -34.04 5.70 49.17
CA MET A 455 -34.13 6.18 50.54
C MET A 455 -35.17 7.32 50.67
N TYR A 456 -35.88 7.35 51.77
CA TYR A 456 -36.80 8.45 52.16
C TYR A 456 -37.92 8.74 51.14
N ASN A 457 -38.51 7.69 50.55
CA ASN A 457 -39.54 7.81 49.52
C ASN A 457 -39.11 8.53 48.22
N SER A 458 -37.81 8.62 47.97
CA SER A 458 -37.24 9.20 46.76
C SER A 458 -36.42 8.14 46.06
N ALA A 459 -36.92 7.63 44.95
CA ALA A 459 -36.20 6.70 44.09
C ALA A 459 -35.40 7.45 43.05
N ASN A 460 -34.08 7.23 42.99
CA ASN A 460 -33.17 7.98 42.14
C ASN A 460 -32.14 7.07 41.43
N ALA A 461 -32.24 6.95 40.11
CA ALA A 461 -31.24 6.35 39.26
C ALA A 461 -30.17 7.37 38.89
N ASN A 462 -28.91 6.97 38.95
CA ASN A 462 -27.74 7.82 38.67
C ASN A 462 -26.82 7.17 37.64
N ALA A 463 -26.24 7.98 36.77
CA ALA A 463 -25.22 7.60 35.83
C ALA A 463 -23.94 8.44 36.01
N TRP A 464 -22.78 7.89 35.64
CA TRP A 464 -21.54 8.61 35.66
C TRP A 464 -21.42 9.61 34.51
N TYR A 465 -20.75 10.73 34.76
CA TYR A 465 -20.40 11.73 33.75
C TYR A 465 -18.98 12.28 33.98
N ALA A 466 -18.37 12.79 32.94
CA ALA A 466 -17.15 13.56 33.03
C ALA A 466 -17.50 15.07 33.13
N ASN A 467 -16.82 15.77 34.03
CA ASN A 467 -16.97 17.21 34.25
C ASN A 467 -16.11 18.01 33.25
N SER A 468 -16.42 19.31 33.15
CA SER A 468 -15.65 20.27 32.34
C SER A 468 -14.23 20.49 32.87
N ASP A 469 -13.95 20.19 34.12
CA ASP A 469 -12.62 20.28 34.75
C ASP A 469 -11.79 18.98 34.66
N GLY A 470 -12.33 17.94 34.00
CA GLY A 470 -11.68 16.63 33.90
C GLY A 470 -11.91 15.72 35.09
N THR A 471 -12.63 16.15 36.08
CA THR A 471 -13.11 15.25 37.13
C THR A 471 -14.28 14.39 36.60
N THR A 472 -14.53 13.29 37.26
CA THR A 472 -15.75 12.46 37.04
C THR A 472 -16.64 12.52 38.24
N ASN A 473 -17.94 12.53 38.03
CA ASN A 473 -18.93 12.50 39.08
C ASN A 473 -20.19 11.76 38.56
N TYR A 474 -21.17 11.57 39.41
CA TYR A 474 -22.47 10.99 39.05
C TYR A 474 -23.59 11.99 39.31
N ASP A 475 -24.67 11.83 38.57
CA ASP A 475 -25.86 12.66 38.71
C ASP A 475 -27.11 11.86 38.36
N TYR A 476 -28.28 12.41 38.73
CA TYR A 476 -29.54 11.86 38.30
C TYR A 476 -29.59 11.72 36.78
N VAL A 477 -30.07 10.58 36.30
CA VAL A 477 -30.22 10.32 34.86
C VAL A 477 -31.08 11.35 34.13
N SER A 478 -31.93 12.10 34.87
CA SER A 478 -32.74 13.20 34.34
C SER A 478 -31.96 14.53 34.16
N ALA A 479 -30.76 14.65 34.70
CA ALA A 479 -29.93 15.81 34.47
C ALA A 479 -29.50 15.88 32.99
N THR A 480 -29.25 17.11 32.48
CA THR A 480 -28.90 17.33 31.07
C THR A 480 -27.41 17.54 30.93
N ARG A 481 -26.75 16.74 30.08
CA ARG A 481 -25.30 16.83 29.78
C ARG A 481 -25.00 16.53 28.32
N GLY A 482 -23.80 16.84 27.88
CA GLY A 482 -23.32 16.58 26.52
C GLY A 482 -23.34 15.09 26.18
N VAL A 483 -23.53 14.79 24.90
CA VAL A 483 -23.54 13.43 24.37
C VAL A 483 -22.42 13.33 23.35
N ARG A 484 -21.44 12.45 23.55
CA ARG A 484 -20.27 12.26 22.67
C ARG A 484 -20.20 10.80 22.23
N PRO A 485 -20.65 10.46 21.01
CA PRO A 485 -20.62 9.10 20.49
C PRO A 485 -19.22 8.49 20.44
N VAL A 486 -19.14 7.19 20.71
CA VAL A 486 -17.96 6.34 20.63
C VAL A 486 -18.22 5.24 19.61
N LEU A 487 -17.24 4.99 18.74
CA LEU A 487 -17.27 3.98 17.69
C LEU A 487 -16.06 3.05 17.82
N ASN A 488 -16.13 1.87 17.19
CA ASN A 488 -14.98 1.00 17.01
C ASN A 488 -14.77 0.77 15.51
N LEU A 489 -13.60 1.18 14.98
CA LEU A 489 -13.20 0.93 13.62
C LEU A 489 -12.58 -0.45 13.49
N SER A 490 -12.69 -1.06 12.31
CA SER A 490 -12.06 -2.34 12.00
C SER A 490 -10.54 -2.29 12.19
N ALA A 491 -9.93 -3.42 12.55
CA ALA A 491 -8.49 -3.55 12.79
C ALA A 491 -7.65 -3.29 11.54
N ASP A 492 -8.22 -3.53 10.36
CA ASP A 492 -7.62 -3.33 9.04
C ASP A 492 -7.90 -1.94 8.43
N THR A 493 -8.48 -1.01 9.23
CA THR A 493 -8.76 0.36 8.77
C THR A 493 -7.53 1.03 8.23
N LEU A 494 -7.60 1.48 6.97
CA LEU A 494 -6.54 2.22 6.31
C LEU A 494 -6.67 3.72 6.55
N VAL A 495 -5.52 4.37 6.76
CA VAL A 495 -5.44 5.82 7.01
C VAL A 495 -4.27 6.45 6.25
N SER A 496 -4.34 7.77 6.07
CA SER A 496 -3.20 8.65 5.83
C SER A 496 -3.01 9.58 7.03
N GLY A 497 -1.89 10.31 7.06
CA GLY A 497 -1.57 11.24 8.14
C GLY A 497 -0.73 10.62 9.25
N SER A 498 -0.43 11.43 10.28
CA SER A 498 0.47 11.06 11.39
C SER A 498 -0.20 11.08 12.77
N GLY A 499 -1.50 11.33 12.82
CA GLY A 499 -2.29 11.37 14.06
C GLY A 499 -2.11 12.65 14.88
N THR A 500 -1.33 13.64 14.42
CA THR A 500 -1.18 14.93 15.11
C THR A 500 -2.35 15.86 14.82
N SER A 501 -2.50 16.94 15.61
CA SER A 501 -3.56 17.94 15.37
C SER A 501 -3.41 18.64 14.01
N ALA A 502 -2.18 18.87 13.55
CA ALA A 502 -1.89 19.48 12.25
C ALA A 502 -2.04 18.51 11.08
N ASN A 503 -1.82 17.20 11.33
CA ASN A 503 -1.92 16.13 10.33
C ASN A 503 -2.60 14.89 10.96
N PRO A 504 -3.91 14.95 11.24
CA PRO A 504 -4.65 13.85 11.86
C PRO A 504 -4.66 12.61 10.96
N TYR A 505 -4.83 11.44 11.54
CA TYR A 505 -5.19 10.26 10.75
C TYR A 505 -6.49 10.53 9.99
N VAL A 506 -6.52 10.23 8.70
CA VAL A 506 -7.74 10.34 7.86
C VAL A 506 -8.08 8.96 7.35
N VAL A 507 -9.25 8.45 7.73
CA VAL A 507 -9.75 7.12 7.30
C VAL A 507 -10.06 7.17 5.81
N LYS A 508 -9.54 6.16 5.09
CA LYS A 508 -9.65 6.01 3.63
C LYS A 508 -10.84 5.13 3.24
#